data_623e84c1df0b9ff7181a3629ee8bbc9c
#
_entry.id   623e84c1df0b9ff7181a3629ee8bbc9c
#
_cell.length_a   1.000
_cell.length_b   1.000
_cell.length_c   1.000
_cell.angle_alpha   90.00
_cell.angle_beta   90.00
_cell.angle_gamma   90.00
#
_symmetry.space_group_name_H-M   'P 1'
#
loop_
_entity.id
_entity.type
_entity.pdbx_description
1 polymer ?
#
loop_
_entity_poly.entity_id
_entity_poly.type
_entity_poly.pdbx_seq_one_letter_code
_entity_poly.pdbx_strand_id
1 'polypeptide(L)'
;MAEVGRAASLILAVALACGSTAAQQRETISFESRQKGQPVQVTAEVYWPAATGPVPALVIHHGSEGVSDGREGRFTREIVAMGVAAVVIDSLAPRGVVSTIQDQSAVTGQDFNRDALMALRALGADSRIDRSRIGITGFSKGGASTLMAAHEPLVVAAGVPAGLRYALHVPFYPACNAQYHRPQTTGAPIYLLLGGADSYVGVEPCQTYAETLRASGAQVEVVVFADAMHGFDGGQPYLDPKGENYAKCVFQQQADRSWVERSSGVVLVGTDGRPIEGALSKAMAVCRTLGVNGGPNDAAARQSMDDLKSYVRRHLLGG
;
A
#
# COMPACT_ATOMS: atom_id res chain seq x y z
N MET A 1 10.71 -76.43 45.02
CA MET A 1 10.40 -75.06 45.37
C MET A 1 10.94 -74.18 44.28
N ALA A 2 10.06 -73.67 43.42
CA ALA A 2 10.43 -72.82 42.27
C ALA A 2 9.85 -71.44 42.51
N GLU A 3 10.77 -70.44 42.61
CA GLU A 3 10.37 -69.03 42.68
C GLU A 3 10.04 -68.48 41.31
N VAL A 4 8.84 -67.90 41.21
CA VAL A 4 8.35 -67.26 39.99
C VAL A 4 8.68 -65.77 40.12
N GLY A 5 9.65 -65.31 39.33
CA GLY A 5 10.01 -63.91 39.21
C GLY A 5 8.95 -63.14 38.43
N ARG A 6 8.36 -62.09 39.02
CA ARG A 6 7.46 -61.14 38.34
C ARG A 6 8.30 -60.09 37.64
N ALA A 7 8.23 -60.05 36.30
CA ALA A 7 8.74 -58.95 35.48
C ALA A 7 7.73 -57.81 35.48
N ALA A 8 8.12 -56.65 35.99
CA ALA A 8 7.36 -55.42 35.89
C ALA A 8 7.62 -54.72 34.55
N SER A 9 6.60 -54.67 33.69
CA SER A 9 6.66 -53.92 32.42
C SER A 9 6.44 -52.41 32.71
N LEU A 10 7.46 -51.62 32.48
CA LEU A 10 7.39 -50.16 32.53
C LEU A 10 6.77 -49.67 31.21
N ILE A 11 5.53 -49.19 31.24
CA ILE A 11 4.88 -48.51 30.10
C ILE A 11 5.34 -47.07 30.11
N LEU A 12 6.18 -46.70 29.15
CA LEU A 12 6.62 -45.31 28.92
C LEU A 12 5.50 -44.62 28.14
N ALA A 13 4.69 -43.78 28.80
CA ALA A 13 3.70 -42.93 28.15
C ALA A 13 4.41 -41.75 27.48
N VAL A 14 4.55 -41.81 26.16
CA VAL A 14 4.99 -40.65 25.35
C VAL A 14 3.79 -39.71 25.22
N ALA A 15 3.79 -38.61 25.95
CA ALA A 15 2.84 -37.54 25.76
C ALA A 15 3.17 -36.82 24.45
N LEU A 16 2.42 -37.12 23.38
CA LEU A 16 2.41 -36.26 22.20
C LEU A 16 1.79 -34.90 22.62
N ALA A 17 2.65 -33.88 22.75
CA ALA A 17 2.20 -32.50 22.81
C ALA A 17 1.62 -32.16 21.42
N CYS A 18 0.29 -32.27 21.27
CA CYS A 18 -0.44 -31.66 20.16
C CYS A 18 -0.28 -30.15 20.30
N GLY A 19 0.70 -29.59 19.58
CA GLY A 19 0.77 -28.15 19.38
C GLY A 19 -0.48 -27.73 18.61
N SER A 20 -1.49 -27.23 19.28
CA SER A 20 -2.58 -26.52 18.64
C SER A 20 -1.97 -25.30 17.97
N THR A 21 -1.88 -25.32 16.64
CA THR A 21 -1.71 -24.11 15.85
C THR A 21 -2.91 -23.24 16.17
N ALA A 22 -2.71 -22.21 17.00
CA ALA A 22 -3.74 -21.23 17.25
C ALA A 22 -4.19 -20.68 15.89
N ALA A 23 -5.47 -20.87 15.58
CA ALA A 23 -6.01 -20.34 14.33
C ALA A 23 -5.71 -18.84 14.30
N GLN A 24 -5.16 -18.37 13.20
CA GLN A 24 -4.84 -16.96 13.01
C GLN A 24 -6.12 -16.16 13.23
N GLN A 25 -6.13 -15.32 14.26
CA GLN A 25 -7.30 -14.52 14.59
C GLN A 25 -7.50 -13.47 13.50
N ARG A 26 -8.68 -13.47 12.87
CA ARG A 26 -9.07 -12.54 11.83
C ARG A 26 -10.34 -11.81 12.24
N GLU A 27 -10.41 -10.53 11.98
CA GLU A 27 -11.62 -9.71 12.17
C GLU A 27 -11.76 -8.66 11.07
N THR A 28 -12.99 -8.26 10.78
CA THR A 28 -13.29 -7.15 9.87
C THR A 28 -13.52 -5.89 10.72
N ILE A 29 -12.80 -4.82 10.39
CA ILE A 29 -13.08 -3.48 10.90
C ILE A 29 -13.71 -2.63 9.81
N SER A 30 -14.47 -1.60 10.18
CA SER A 30 -15.00 -0.61 9.25
C SER A 30 -14.73 0.80 9.74
N PHE A 31 -14.56 1.72 8.79
CA PHE A 31 -14.33 3.12 9.10
C PHE A 31 -14.98 4.01 8.02
N GLU A 32 -15.43 5.19 8.44
CA GLU A 32 -16.00 6.16 7.52
C GLU A 32 -14.92 6.75 6.62
N SER A 33 -15.17 6.74 5.33
CA SER A 33 -14.40 7.41 4.29
C SER A 33 -15.33 8.19 3.36
N ARG A 34 -14.87 8.48 2.14
CA ARG A 34 -15.66 9.20 1.14
C ARG A 34 -15.49 8.62 -0.25
N GLN A 35 -16.50 8.83 -1.08
CA GLN A 35 -16.44 8.63 -2.51
C GLN A 35 -17.06 9.85 -3.18
N LYS A 36 -16.30 10.55 -4.02
CA LYS A 36 -16.78 11.78 -4.68
C LYS A 36 -17.42 12.77 -3.69
N GLY A 37 -16.84 12.88 -2.49
CA GLY A 37 -17.34 13.75 -1.43
C GLY A 37 -18.44 13.17 -0.53
N GLN A 38 -19.13 12.10 -0.92
CA GLN A 38 -20.18 11.45 -0.13
C GLN A 38 -19.60 10.44 0.88
N PRO A 39 -20.18 10.31 2.08
CA PRO A 39 -19.75 9.29 3.05
C PRO A 39 -19.89 7.87 2.50
N VAL A 40 -18.92 7.01 2.82
CA VAL A 40 -18.96 5.57 2.54
C VAL A 40 -18.28 4.83 3.68
N GLN A 41 -18.82 3.66 4.06
CA GLN A 41 -18.16 2.76 4.99
C GLN A 41 -17.17 1.88 4.21
N VAL A 42 -15.89 2.00 4.52
CA VAL A 42 -14.82 1.17 3.96
C VAL A 42 -14.46 0.10 4.97
N THR A 43 -14.13 -1.10 4.49
CA THR A 43 -13.77 -2.23 5.33
C THR A 43 -12.28 -2.56 5.23
N ALA A 44 -11.73 -3.13 6.29
CA ALA A 44 -10.43 -3.76 6.28
C ALA A 44 -10.45 -5.05 7.10
N GLU A 45 -9.74 -6.06 6.60
CA GLU A 45 -9.50 -7.30 7.31
C GLU A 45 -8.23 -7.18 8.13
N VAL A 46 -8.33 -7.40 9.44
CA VAL A 46 -7.19 -7.41 10.36
C VAL A 46 -6.82 -8.84 10.69
N TYR A 47 -5.58 -9.20 10.45
CA TYR A 47 -4.99 -10.49 10.76
C TYR A 47 -3.99 -10.30 11.90
N TRP A 48 -4.27 -10.92 13.04
CA TRP A 48 -3.51 -10.74 14.25
C TRP A 48 -2.39 -11.77 14.41
N PRO A 49 -1.18 -11.35 14.81
CA PRO A 49 -0.16 -12.27 15.28
C PRO A 49 -0.53 -12.78 16.69
N ALA A 50 0.07 -13.89 17.09
CA ALA A 50 0.01 -14.33 18.48
C ALA A 50 0.85 -13.37 19.35
N ALA A 51 0.20 -12.61 20.24
CA ALA A 51 0.88 -11.63 21.10
C ALA A 51 0.08 -11.39 22.38
N THR A 52 0.75 -10.89 23.43
CA THR A 52 0.17 -10.60 24.76
C THR A 52 0.05 -9.11 25.06
N GLY A 53 0.32 -8.22 24.09
CA GLY A 53 0.27 -6.76 24.28
C GLY A 53 0.05 -6.06 22.95
N PRO A 54 0.11 -4.72 22.93
CA PRO A 54 -0.01 -3.96 21.69
C PRO A 54 1.06 -4.35 20.67
N VAL A 55 0.63 -4.61 19.45
CA VAL A 55 1.49 -5.05 18.34
C VAL A 55 1.69 -3.95 17.31
N PRO A 56 2.81 -3.92 16.58
CA PRO A 56 2.93 -3.10 15.39
C PRO A 56 1.93 -3.57 14.32
N ALA A 57 1.59 -2.68 13.39
CA ALA A 57 0.70 -3.01 12.27
C ALA A 57 1.30 -2.59 10.92
N LEU A 58 1.00 -3.34 9.88
CA LEU A 58 1.27 -2.97 8.49
C LEU A 58 -0.05 -2.95 7.71
N VAL A 59 -0.42 -1.78 7.23
CA VAL A 59 -1.53 -1.62 6.30
C VAL A 59 -1.09 -2.09 4.92
N ILE A 60 -1.93 -2.89 4.26
CA ILE A 60 -1.73 -3.43 2.92
C ILE A 60 -2.86 -2.91 2.04
N HIS A 61 -2.54 -2.08 1.04
CA HIS A 61 -3.53 -1.45 0.17
C HIS A 61 -3.42 -1.99 -1.25
N HIS A 62 -4.49 -2.61 -1.72
CA HIS A 62 -4.56 -3.26 -3.03
C HIS A 62 -4.47 -2.28 -4.21
N GLY A 63 -4.23 -2.79 -5.42
CA GLY A 63 -4.24 -2.05 -6.67
C GLY A 63 -5.64 -1.89 -7.31
N SER A 64 -5.67 -1.54 -8.59
CA SER A 64 -6.90 -1.37 -9.37
C SER A 64 -7.72 -2.66 -9.56
N GLU A 65 -7.14 -3.81 -9.27
CA GLU A 65 -7.76 -5.15 -9.41
C GLU A 65 -8.61 -5.55 -8.19
N GLY A 66 -8.50 -4.83 -7.07
CA GLY A 66 -9.12 -5.22 -5.80
C GLY A 66 -8.23 -6.16 -4.97
N VAL A 67 -8.78 -6.64 -3.86
CA VAL A 67 -8.11 -7.57 -2.94
C VAL A 67 -8.06 -8.98 -3.53
N SER A 68 -6.90 -9.64 -3.42
CA SER A 68 -6.71 -11.03 -3.83
C SER A 68 -5.95 -11.85 -2.78
N ASP A 69 -6.25 -13.15 -2.65
CA ASP A 69 -5.46 -14.02 -1.79
C ASP A 69 -4.04 -14.26 -2.36
N GLY A 70 -3.90 -14.24 -3.68
CA GLY A 70 -2.62 -14.43 -4.36
C GLY A 70 -1.58 -13.36 -4.05
N ARG A 71 -2.01 -12.10 -3.84
CA ARG A 71 -1.13 -10.99 -3.49
C ARG A 71 -1.30 -10.60 -2.03
N GLU A 72 -2.39 -9.96 -1.68
CA GLU A 72 -2.62 -9.43 -0.34
C GLU A 72 -2.61 -10.53 0.73
N GLY A 73 -3.18 -11.71 0.43
CA GLY A 73 -3.13 -12.87 1.33
C GLY A 73 -1.71 -13.39 1.53
N ARG A 74 -0.87 -13.44 0.48
CA ARG A 74 0.55 -13.82 0.60
C ARG A 74 1.32 -12.83 1.48
N PHE A 75 1.19 -11.52 1.23
CA PHE A 75 1.83 -10.49 2.05
C PHE A 75 1.36 -10.55 3.51
N THR A 76 0.06 -10.75 3.73
CA THR A 76 -0.54 -10.94 5.07
C THR A 76 0.15 -12.06 5.83
N ARG A 77 0.30 -13.26 5.24
CA ARG A 77 0.94 -14.41 5.89
C ARG A 77 2.38 -14.11 6.29
N GLU A 78 3.16 -13.46 5.41
CA GLU A 78 4.55 -13.09 5.69
C GLU A 78 4.66 -12.07 6.83
N ILE A 79 3.80 -11.06 6.85
CA ILE A 79 3.82 -9.98 7.85
C ILE A 79 3.38 -10.51 9.22
N VAL A 80 2.31 -11.30 9.27
CA VAL A 80 1.83 -11.88 10.54
C VAL A 80 2.87 -12.84 11.15
N ALA A 81 3.59 -13.60 10.31
CA ALA A 81 4.68 -14.47 10.77
C ALA A 81 5.85 -13.69 11.42
N MET A 82 5.96 -12.38 11.15
CA MET A 82 6.93 -11.49 11.80
C MET A 82 6.46 -10.92 13.14
N GLY A 83 5.24 -11.22 13.59
CA GLY A 83 4.65 -10.64 14.81
C GLY A 83 4.03 -9.26 14.59
N VAL A 84 3.69 -8.89 13.36
CA VAL A 84 3.06 -7.64 12.97
C VAL A 84 1.62 -7.90 12.54
N ALA A 85 0.66 -7.11 13.00
CA ALA A 85 -0.71 -7.20 12.51
C ALA A 85 -0.77 -6.75 11.05
N ALA A 86 -1.35 -7.57 10.17
CA ALA A 86 -1.58 -7.18 8.78
C ALA A 86 -3.01 -6.68 8.60
N VAL A 87 -3.17 -5.52 7.96
CA VAL A 87 -4.46 -4.83 7.81
C VAL A 87 -4.72 -4.59 6.33
N VAL A 88 -5.57 -5.41 5.72
CA VAL A 88 -5.87 -5.35 4.29
C VAL A 88 -7.10 -4.49 4.06
N ILE A 89 -6.92 -3.29 3.48
CA ILE A 89 -8.03 -2.40 3.13
C ILE A 89 -8.70 -2.91 1.86
N ASP A 90 -10.04 -2.91 1.82
CA ASP A 90 -10.81 -3.06 0.59
C ASP A 90 -11.48 -1.73 0.23
N SER A 91 -10.90 -1.04 -0.73
CA SER A 91 -11.42 0.24 -1.24
C SER A 91 -12.47 0.09 -2.34
N LEU A 92 -12.66 -1.10 -2.90
CA LEU A 92 -13.54 -1.31 -4.05
C LEU A 92 -14.87 -1.96 -3.68
N ALA A 93 -14.87 -3.13 -3.04
CA ALA A 93 -16.10 -3.89 -2.78
C ALA A 93 -17.14 -3.08 -1.97
N PRO A 94 -16.80 -2.28 -0.94
CA PRO A 94 -17.75 -1.44 -0.24
C PRO A 94 -18.42 -0.36 -1.12
N ARG A 95 -17.83 -0.07 -2.27
CA ARG A 95 -18.37 0.88 -3.28
C ARG A 95 -19.07 0.19 -4.44
N GLY A 96 -19.26 -1.14 -4.37
CA GLY A 96 -19.87 -1.93 -5.45
C GLY A 96 -19.00 -2.02 -6.70
N VAL A 97 -17.68 -1.80 -6.58
CA VAL A 97 -16.72 -1.85 -7.69
C VAL A 97 -15.87 -3.09 -7.55
N VAL A 98 -15.64 -3.81 -8.65
CA VAL A 98 -14.77 -5.00 -8.67
C VAL A 98 -13.36 -4.63 -9.09
N SER A 99 -13.22 -3.73 -10.07
CA SER A 99 -11.94 -3.29 -10.63
C SER A 99 -12.06 -1.87 -11.18
N THR A 100 -10.97 -1.13 -11.14
CA THR A 100 -10.85 0.19 -11.77
C THR A 100 -9.88 0.21 -12.96
N ILE A 101 -9.44 -0.95 -13.48
CA ILE A 101 -8.46 -1.02 -14.59
C ILE A 101 -8.97 -0.31 -15.84
N GLN A 102 -10.25 -0.46 -16.17
CA GLN A 102 -10.88 0.13 -17.36
C GLN A 102 -11.56 1.47 -17.10
N ASP A 103 -11.76 1.84 -15.83
CA ASP A 103 -12.30 3.13 -15.41
C ASP A 103 -11.67 3.55 -14.07
N GLN A 104 -10.57 4.28 -14.15
CA GLN A 104 -9.85 4.77 -12.96
C GLN A 104 -10.65 5.81 -12.17
N SER A 105 -11.74 6.37 -12.76
CA SER A 105 -12.60 7.36 -12.10
C SER A 105 -13.72 6.74 -11.25
N ALA A 106 -13.99 5.44 -11.38
CA ALA A 106 -15.01 4.74 -10.60
C ALA A 106 -14.71 4.80 -9.08
N VAL A 107 -13.44 4.60 -8.71
CA VAL A 107 -12.90 4.93 -7.38
C VAL A 107 -11.56 5.62 -7.60
N THR A 108 -11.47 6.89 -7.26
CA THR A 108 -10.35 7.75 -7.60
C THR A 108 -9.11 7.51 -6.73
N GLY A 109 -7.94 8.00 -7.15
CA GLY A 109 -6.75 8.03 -6.30
C GLY A 109 -6.94 8.84 -5.01
N GLN A 110 -7.79 9.88 -5.04
CA GLN A 110 -8.12 10.66 -3.84
C GLN A 110 -8.96 9.84 -2.85
N ASP A 111 -9.88 8.99 -3.33
CA ASP A 111 -10.64 8.07 -2.48
C ASP A 111 -9.68 7.07 -1.81
N PHE A 112 -8.75 6.47 -2.56
CA PHE A 112 -7.70 5.59 -2.03
C PHE A 112 -6.81 6.28 -0.99
N ASN A 113 -6.36 7.51 -1.28
CA ASN A 113 -5.54 8.28 -0.34
C ASN A 113 -6.29 8.52 0.98
N ARG A 114 -7.58 8.84 0.89
CA ARG A 114 -8.41 9.02 2.07
C ARG A 114 -8.60 7.73 2.84
N ASP A 115 -8.88 6.61 2.16
CA ASP A 115 -9.06 5.31 2.81
C ASP A 115 -7.81 4.91 3.60
N ALA A 116 -6.61 5.08 3.04
CA ALA A 116 -5.35 4.84 3.73
C ALA A 116 -5.22 5.67 5.03
N LEU A 117 -5.61 6.95 4.99
CA LEU A 117 -5.53 7.84 6.17
C LEU A 117 -6.64 7.55 7.20
N MET A 118 -7.82 7.11 6.76
CA MET A 118 -8.88 6.70 7.68
C MET A 118 -8.56 5.36 8.36
N ALA A 119 -7.91 4.42 7.66
CA ALA A 119 -7.38 3.20 8.26
C ALA A 119 -6.35 3.52 9.36
N LEU A 120 -5.44 4.46 9.12
CA LEU A 120 -4.50 4.93 10.14
C LEU A 120 -5.23 5.46 11.39
N ARG A 121 -6.29 6.26 11.19
CA ARG A 121 -7.09 6.76 12.32
C ARG A 121 -7.76 5.64 13.11
N ALA A 122 -8.36 4.67 12.43
CA ALA A 122 -9.01 3.53 13.06
C ALA A 122 -8.02 2.69 13.89
N LEU A 123 -6.86 2.38 13.29
CA LEU A 123 -5.79 1.62 13.97
C LEU A 123 -5.19 2.40 15.14
N GLY A 124 -4.99 3.70 15.00
CA GLY A 124 -4.47 4.54 16.09
C GLY A 124 -5.41 4.69 17.29
N ALA A 125 -6.69 4.31 17.14
CA ALA A 125 -7.69 4.25 18.22
C ALA A 125 -7.82 2.86 18.86
N ASP A 126 -7.26 1.82 18.23
CA ASP A 126 -7.30 0.44 18.76
C ASP A 126 -6.16 0.23 19.77
N SER A 127 -6.52 -0.06 21.01
CA SER A 127 -5.55 -0.28 22.11
C SER A 127 -4.67 -1.53 21.93
N ARG A 128 -5.02 -2.42 21.02
CA ARG A 128 -4.23 -3.62 20.65
C ARG A 128 -3.10 -3.28 19.67
N ILE A 129 -3.12 -2.08 19.08
CA ILE A 129 -2.11 -1.62 18.13
C ILE A 129 -1.16 -0.63 18.81
N ASP A 130 0.14 -0.81 18.62
CA ASP A 130 1.12 0.21 18.96
C ASP A 130 1.05 1.33 17.91
N ARG A 131 0.41 2.42 18.28
CA ARG A 131 0.17 3.58 17.39
C ARG A 131 1.43 4.26 16.89
N SER A 132 2.58 4.02 17.49
CA SER A 132 3.87 4.55 17.05
C SER A 132 4.55 3.66 15.99
N ARG A 133 4.04 2.45 15.78
CA ARG A 133 4.60 1.42 14.90
C ARG A 133 3.58 0.91 13.88
N ILE A 134 2.91 1.84 13.19
CA ILE A 134 1.99 1.54 12.09
C ILE A 134 2.69 1.90 10.79
N GLY A 135 2.95 0.92 9.93
CA GLY A 135 3.46 1.11 8.58
C GLY A 135 2.37 0.96 7.52
N ILE A 136 2.70 1.34 6.28
CA ILE A 136 1.83 1.14 5.12
C ILE A 136 2.63 0.66 3.93
N THR A 137 2.10 -0.33 3.24
CA THR A 137 2.52 -0.79 1.91
C THR A 137 1.31 -0.84 0.99
N GLY A 138 1.54 -0.83 -0.30
CA GLY A 138 0.45 -0.94 -1.26
C GLY A 138 0.97 -1.07 -2.69
N PHE A 139 0.08 -1.50 -3.57
CA PHE A 139 0.40 -1.93 -4.94
C PHE A 139 -0.26 -1.01 -5.96
N SER A 140 0.47 -0.55 -6.98
CA SER A 140 -0.10 0.25 -8.07
C SER A 140 -0.87 1.48 -7.54
N LYS A 141 -2.18 1.55 -7.70
CA LYS A 141 -3.05 2.59 -7.12
C LYS A 141 -2.93 2.65 -5.59
N GLY A 142 -2.88 1.49 -4.90
CA GLY A 142 -2.60 1.41 -3.47
C GLY A 142 -1.17 1.84 -3.12
N GLY A 143 -0.20 1.59 -4.02
CA GLY A 143 1.16 2.12 -3.91
C GLY A 143 1.18 3.65 -4.01
N ALA A 144 0.40 4.23 -4.94
CA ALA A 144 0.26 5.68 -5.03
C ALA A 144 -0.34 6.28 -3.75
N SER A 145 -1.38 5.64 -3.16
CA SER A 145 -1.93 6.10 -1.88
C SER A 145 -0.95 5.94 -0.72
N THR A 146 -0.13 4.89 -0.73
CA THR A 146 0.98 4.70 0.22
C THR A 146 1.97 5.86 0.17
N LEU A 147 2.37 6.29 -1.03
CA LEU A 147 3.23 7.45 -1.23
C LEU A 147 2.55 8.75 -0.79
N MET A 148 1.27 8.95 -1.16
CA MET A 148 0.52 10.14 -0.78
C MET A 148 0.27 10.23 0.74
N ALA A 149 0.14 9.12 1.45
CA ALA A 149 0.00 9.10 2.90
C ALA A 149 1.25 9.62 3.65
N ALA A 150 2.39 9.77 2.96
CA ALA A 150 3.59 10.42 3.51
C ALA A 150 3.51 11.95 3.49
N HIS A 151 2.54 12.56 2.79
CA HIS A 151 2.41 14.02 2.70
C HIS A 151 1.66 14.61 3.89
N GLU A 152 2.38 15.38 4.73
CA GLU A 152 1.84 16.00 5.94
C GLU A 152 0.56 16.83 5.71
N PRO A 153 0.47 17.67 4.66
CA PRO A 153 -0.77 18.42 4.41
C PRO A 153 -1.99 17.55 4.14
N LEU A 154 -1.81 16.37 3.52
CA LEU A 154 -2.92 15.44 3.27
C LEU A 154 -3.34 14.74 4.56
N VAL A 155 -2.37 14.38 5.41
CA VAL A 155 -2.62 13.77 6.72
C VAL A 155 -3.43 14.73 7.61
N VAL A 156 -3.04 16.00 7.66
CA VAL A 156 -3.75 17.05 8.40
C VAL A 156 -5.15 17.28 7.83
N ALA A 157 -5.28 17.44 6.51
CA ALA A 157 -6.57 17.67 5.83
C ALA A 157 -7.55 16.49 6.01
N ALA A 158 -7.05 15.27 6.18
CA ALA A 158 -7.86 14.09 6.48
C ALA A 158 -8.33 14.05 7.95
N GLY A 159 -7.87 14.96 8.80
CA GLY A 159 -8.21 15.02 10.22
C GLY A 159 -7.60 13.86 11.03
N VAL A 160 -6.44 13.37 10.62
CA VAL A 160 -5.66 12.41 11.41
C VAL A 160 -5.17 13.13 12.67
N PRO A 161 -5.32 12.52 13.88
CA PRO A 161 -4.89 13.15 15.13
C PRO A 161 -3.43 13.59 15.11
N ALA A 162 -3.12 14.69 15.78
CA ALA A 162 -1.76 15.16 15.92
C ALA A 162 -0.85 14.07 16.54
N GLY A 163 0.35 13.90 15.95
CA GLY A 163 1.30 12.88 16.39
C GLY A 163 0.99 11.44 15.95
N LEU A 164 -0.13 11.18 15.25
CA LEU A 164 -0.40 9.89 14.63
C LEU A 164 0.02 9.95 13.16
N ARG A 165 1.03 9.18 12.79
CA ARG A 165 1.58 9.11 11.42
C ARG A 165 1.96 7.66 11.12
N TYR A 166 1.97 7.30 9.86
CA TYR A 166 2.64 6.07 9.46
C TYR A 166 4.15 6.20 9.74
N ALA A 167 4.71 5.18 10.37
CA ALA A 167 6.15 5.12 10.69
C ALA A 167 7.01 4.61 9.51
N LEU A 168 6.38 4.08 8.48
CA LEU A 168 7.03 3.46 7.31
C LEU A 168 6.08 3.49 6.11
N HIS A 169 6.62 3.83 4.92
CA HIS A 169 5.90 3.79 3.64
C HIS A 169 6.68 2.94 2.64
N VAL A 170 6.07 1.87 2.12
CA VAL A 170 6.70 0.99 1.11
C VAL A 170 5.77 0.83 -0.09
N PRO A 171 5.72 1.82 -1.00
CA PRO A 171 4.92 1.73 -2.21
C PRO A 171 5.58 0.83 -3.27
N PHE A 172 4.83 -0.17 -3.76
CA PHE A 172 5.19 -1.03 -4.88
C PHE A 172 4.63 -0.46 -6.17
N TYR A 173 5.48 -0.23 -7.15
CA TYR A 173 5.17 0.29 -8.50
C TYR A 173 4.02 1.30 -8.49
N PRO A 174 4.14 2.37 -7.65
CA PRO A 174 3.11 3.40 -7.57
C PRO A 174 3.02 4.20 -8.87
N ALA A 175 1.85 4.74 -9.16
CA ALA A 175 1.76 5.86 -10.10
C ALA A 175 2.24 7.13 -9.37
N CYS A 176 3.41 7.67 -9.76
CA CYS A 176 3.96 8.91 -9.20
C CYS A 176 3.53 10.14 -10.04
N ASN A 177 2.29 10.15 -10.46
CA ASN A 177 1.78 11.14 -11.39
C ASN A 177 1.23 12.42 -10.73
N ALA A 178 1.09 12.46 -9.41
CA ALA A 178 0.77 13.67 -8.65
C ALA A 178 2.03 14.14 -7.90
N GLN A 179 2.63 15.25 -8.33
CA GLN A 179 3.93 15.71 -7.85
C GLN A 179 3.82 17.12 -7.27
N TYR A 180 4.07 17.27 -5.97
CA TYR A 180 4.12 18.55 -5.29
C TYR A 180 5.44 19.26 -5.57
N HIS A 181 5.41 20.58 -5.76
CA HIS A 181 6.60 21.39 -6.02
C HIS A 181 7.59 21.42 -4.82
N ARG A 182 7.05 21.55 -3.61
CA ARG A 182 7.80 21.50 -2.35
C ARG A 182 7.06 20.59 -1.38
N PRO A 183 7.21 19.25 -1.54
CA PRO A 183 6.49 18.32 -0.71
C PRO A 183 6.91 18.41 0.75
N GLN A 184 5.94 18.54 1.64
CA GLN A 184 6.13 18.42 3.08
C GLN A 184 5.73 17.01 3.49
N THR A 185 6.67 16.22 3.98
CA THR A 185 6.42 14.86 4.40
C THR A 185 6.30 14.75 5.91
N THR A 186 5.74 13.64 6.38
CA THR A 186 5.64 13.31 7.82
C THR A 186 6.98 13.03 8.48
N GLY A 187 8.07 12.92 7.68
CA GLY A 187 9.42 12.57 8.15
C GLY A 187 9.69 11.07 8.20
N ALA A 188 8.67 10.23 8.09
CA ALA A 188 8.85 8.79 8.02
C ALA A 188 9.50 8.35 6.69
N PRO A 189 10.33 7.29 6.68
CA PRO A 189 11.01 6.81 5.50
C PRO A 189 10.06 6.29 4.42
N ILE A 190 10.46 6.47 3.16
CA ILE A 190 9.74 6.05 1.96
C ILE A 190 10.67 5.14 1.14
N TYR A 191 10.25 3.91 0.85
CA TYR A 191 10.99 2.93 0.06
C TYR A 191 10.22 2.57 -1.21
N LEU A 192 10.53 3.25 -2.32
CA LEU A 192 9.91 3.03 -3.63
C LEU A 192 10.47 1.77 -4.29
N LEU A 193 9.64 0.77 -4.53
CA LEU A 193 10.00 -0.48 -5.19
C LEU A 193 9.40 -0.48 -6.61
N LEU A 194 10.25 -0.31 -7.63
CA LEU A 194 9.84 -0.01 -9.00
C LEU A 194 10.24 -1.11 -9.99
N GLY A 195 9.36 -1.44 -10.92
CA GLY A 195 9.69 -2.27 -12.07
C GLY A 195 10.36 -1.46 -13.18
N GLY A 196 11.58 -1.83 -13.61
CA GLY A 196 12.33 -1.10 -14.63
C GLY A 196 11.71 -1.16 -16.03
N ALA A 197 10.98 -2.25 -16.32
CA ALA A 197 10.23 -2.46 -17.56
C ALA A 197 8.73 -2.13 -17.45
N ASP A 198 8.32 -1.41 -16.39
CA ASP A 198 6.92 -1.01 -16.18
C ASP A 198 6.49 0.04 -17.21
N SER A 199 5.66 -0.40 -18.16
CA SER A 199 5.06 0.48 -19.18
C SER A 199 3.66 0.97 -18.83
N TYR A 200 3.09 0.51 -17.71
CA TYR A 200 1.74 0.88 -17.27
C TYR A 200 1.71 2.20 -16.50
N VAL A 201 2.64 2.39 -15.56
CA VAL A 201 2.74 3.64 -14.78
C VAL A 201 4.05 4.38 -15.02
N GLY A 202 5.06 3.70 -15.57
CA GLY A 202 6.38 4.24 -15.87
C GLY A 202 7.27 4.40 -14.62
N VAL A 203 8.57 4.32 -14.85
CA VAL A 203 9.58 4.45 -13.77
C VAL A 203 10.02 5.91 -13.60
N GLU A 204 10.19 6.64 -14.70
CA GLU A 204 10.73 8.01 -14.73
C GLU A 204 9.98 8.98 -13.81
N PRO A 205 8.63 9.00 -13.79
CA PRO A 205 7.92 9.92 -12.90
C PRO A 205 8.25 9.69 -11.42
N CYS A 206 8.43 8.42 -11.01
CA CYS A 206 8.80 8.09 -9.64
C CYS A 206 10.24 8.48 -9.29
N GLN A 207 11.18 8.25 -10.20
CA GLN A 207 12.58 8.63 -10.00
C GLN A 207 12.71 10.16 -9.86
N THR A 208 12.11 10.92 -10.76
CA THR A 208 12.09 12.39 -10.73
C THR A 208 11.42 12.91 -9.46
N TYR A 209 10.29 12.30 -9.06
CA TYR A 209 9.62 12.75 -7.84
C TYR A 209 10.38 12.39 -6.57
N ALA A 210 11.09 11.26 -6.55
CA ALA A 210 11.98 10.90 -5.44
C ALA A 210 13.11 11.93 -5.24
N GLU A 211 13.66 12.49 -6.32
CA GLU A 211 14.64 13.58 -6.25
C GLU A 211 14.02 14.83 -5.63
N THR A 212 12.81 15.20 -6.03
CA THR A 212 12.07 16.35 -5.46
C THR A 212 11.79 16.15 -3.97
N LEU A 213 11.39 14.94 -3.57
CA LEU A 213 11.17 14.58 -2.17
C LEU A 213 12.46 14.69 -1.35
N ARG A 214 13.58 14.14 -1.85
CA ARG A 214 14.89 14.24 -1.20
C ARG A 214 15.37 15.69 -1.06
N ALA A 215 15.22 16.49 -2.12
CA ALA A 215 15.54 17.90 -2.12
C ALA A 215 14.71 18.70 -1.08
N SER A 216 13.53 18.18 -0.72
CA SER A 216 12.66 18.75 0.33
C SER A 216 12.94 18.17 1.73
N GLY A 217 13.99 17.35 1.88
CA GLY A 217 14.42 16.77 3.17
C GLY A 217 13.79 15.41 3.53
N ALA A 218 13.02 14.80 2.63
CA ALA A 218 12.43 13.48 2.88
C ALA A 218 13.49 12.36 2.79
N GLN A 219 13.34 11.34 3.62
CA GLN A 219 14.12 10.11 3.55
C GLN A 219 13.49 9.19 2.49
N VAL A 220 14.07 9.14 1.30
CA VAL A 220 13.56 8.34 0.18
C VAL A 220 14.64 7.43 -0.38
N GLU A 221 14.36 6.15 -0.43
CA GLU A 221 15.14 5.15 -1.15
C GLU A 221 14.34 4.65 -2.35
N VAL A 222 15.03 4.39 -3.47
CA VAL A 222 14.41 3.87 -4.70
C VAL A 222 15.17 2.60 -5.10
N VAL A 223 14.44 1.50 -5.19
CA VAL A 223 14.93 0.22 -5.72
C VAL A 223 14.25 -0.02 -7.05
N VAL A 224 15.05 -0.25 -8.10
CA VAL A 224 14.55 -0.54 -9.45
C VAL A 224 14.95 -1.96 -9.83
N PHE A 225 13.97 -2.80 -10.09
CA PHE A 225 14.14 -4.17 -10.60
C PHE A 225 14.12 -4.09 -12.14
N ALA A 226 15.30 -4.12 -12.77
CA ALA A 226 15.52 -3.71 -14.17
C ALA A 226 14.52 -4.32 -15.18
N ASP A 227 14.32 -5.64 -15.14
CA ASP A 227 13.50 -6.37 -16.11
C ASP A 227 12.06 -6.65 -15.59
N ALA A 228 11.69 -6.07 -14.46
CA ALA A 228 10.37 -6.27 -13.86
C ALA A 228 9.33 -5.34 -14.47
N MET A 229 8.18 -5.90 -14.84
CA MET A 229 7.03 -5.15 -15.33
C MET A 229 6.13 -4.70 -14.17
N HIS A 230 5.03 -4.03 -14.48
CA HIS A 230 3.97 -3.74 -13.51
C HIS A 230 3.41 -5.02 -12.88
N GLY A 231 3.21 -5.05 -11.55
CA GLY A 231 2.73 -6.26 -10.87
C GLY A 231 3.78 -7.36 -10.74
N PHE A 232 5.06 -7.03 -10.74
CA PHE A 232 6.17 -8.00 -10.70
C PHE A 232 6.19 -8.88 -9.45
N ASP A 233 5.51 -8.49 -8.40
CA ASP A 233 5.47 -9.20 -7.10
C ASP A 233 4.65 -10.49 -7.12
N GLY A 234 3.93 -10.79 -8.19
CA GLY A 234 3.18 -12.05 -8.32
C GLY A 234 2.01 -11.98 -9.29
N GLY A 235 1.14 -12.98 -9.22
CA GLY A 235 -0.01 -13.10 -10.10
C GLY A 235 0.30 -13.82 -11.42
N GLN A 236 -0.49 -13.56 -12.44
CA GLN A 236 -0.32 -14.09 -13.79
C GLN A 236 0.03 -12.95 -14.75
N PRO A 237 0.77 -13.22 -15.83
CA PRO A 237 0.94 -12.24 -16.90
C PRO A 237 -0.43 -11.79 -17.42
N TYR A 238 -0.57 -10.49 -17.64
CA TYR A 238 -1.81 -9.92 -18.15
C TYR A 238 -1.55 -8.91 -19.26
N LEU A 239 -2.52 -8.83 -20.16
CA LEU A 239 -2.60 -7.82 -21.20
C LEU A 239 -4.07 -7.40 -21.32
N ASP A 240 -4.38 -6.15 -21.01
CA ASP A 240 -5.70 -5.57 -21.24
C ASP A 240 -5.59 -4.41 -22.24
N PRO A 241 -6.01 -4.59 -23.51
CA PRO A 241 -5.93 -3.54 -24.53
C PRO A 241 -6.87 -2.36 -24.27
N LYS A 242 -7.85 -2.50 -23.35
CA LYS A 242 -8.79 -1.45 -22.96
C LYS A 242 -8.40 -0.78 -21.65
N GLY A 243 -7.42 -1.31 -20.94
CA GLY A 243 -6.95 -0.73 -19.69
C GLY A 243 -6.44 0.69 -19.89
N GLU A 244 -6.84 1.60 -19.03
CA GLU A 244 -6.36 2.98 -19.08
C GLU A 244 -4.90 3.08 -18.61
N ASN A 245 -4.07 3.67 -19.44
CA ASN A 245 -2.63 3.82 -19.22
C ASN A 245 -2.28 5.29 -18.99
N TYR A 246 -1.71 5.56 -17.82
CA TYR A 246 -1.38 6.90 -17.34
C TYR A 246 0.14 7.16 -17.21
N ALA A 247 1.00 6.30 -17.77
CA ALA A 247 2.45 6.44 -17.67
C ALA A 247 2.98 7.81 -18.09
N LYS A 248 2.27 8.47 -19.03
CA LYS A 248 2.63 9.80 -19.55
C LYS A 248 1.92 10.95 -18.83
N CYS A 249 0.91 10.69 -18.02
CA CYS A 249 0.16 11.72 -17.32
C CYS A 249 0.87 12.12 -16.03
N VAL A 250 1.53 13.25 -16.02
CA VAL A 250 2.20 13.78 -14.82
C VAL A 250 1.63 15.15 -14.48
N PHE A 251 1.00 15.23 -13.32
CA PHE A 251 0.37 16.42 -12.78
C PHE A 251 1.30 17.05 -11.76
N GLN A 252 1.83 18.24 -12.06
CA GLN A 252 2.84 18.89 -11.26
C GLN A 252 2.31 20.18 -10.64
N GLN A 253 2.48 20.31 -9.34
CA GLN A 253 2.26 21.58 -8.66
C GLN A 253 3.38 22.55 -9.03
N GLN A 254 3.01 23.78 -9.39
CA GLN A 254 3.93 24.85 -9.72
C GLN A 254 4.28 25.68 -8.47
N ALA A 255 5.29 26.55 -8.59
CA ALA A 255 5.73 27.45 -7.50
C ALA A 255 4.62 28.39 -7.01
N ASP A 256 3.69 28.77 -7.89
CA ASP A 256 2.52 29.60 -7.60
C ASP A 256 1.32 28.79 -7.06
N ARG A 257 1.53 27.47 -6.81
CA ARG A 257 0.56 26.49 -6.33
C ARG A 257 -0.49 26.05 -7.34
N SER A 258 -0.46 26.53 -8.57
CA SER A 258 -1.27 25.93 -9.65
C SER A 258 -0.83 24.49 -9.93
N TRP A 259 -1.70 23.71 -10.56
CA TRP A 259 -1.39 22.35 -11.01
C TRP A 259 -1.48 22.26 -12.52
N VAL A 260 -0.45 21.74 -13.14
CA VAL A 260 -0.33 21.63 -14.60
C VAL A 260 -0.06 20.18 -14.99
N GLU A 261 -0.70 19.71 -16.05
CA GLU A 261 -0.29 18.44 -16.67
C GLU A 261 0.95 18.70 -17.55
N ARG A 262 2.04 17.96 -17.30
CA ARG A 262 3.39 18.21 -17.80
C ARG A 262 3.49 18.22 -19.34
N SER A 263 2.84 17.27 -20.01
CA SER A 263 2.97 17.09 -21.47
C SER A 263 2.10 18.03 -22.29
N SER A 264 0.90 18.34 -21.79
CA SER A 264 -0.06 19.21 -22.49
C SER A 264 0.05 20.69 -22.08
N GLY A 265 0.67 20.99 -20.93
CA GLY A 265 0.68 22.31 -20.35
C GLY A 265 -0.68 22.79 -19.84
N VAL A 266 -1.69 21.91 -19.79
CA VAL A 266 -3.04 22.26 -19.32
C VAL A 266 -3.01 22.52 -17.81
N VAL A 267 -3.46 23.72 -17.41
CA VAL A 267 -3.65 24.09 -16.01
C VAL A 267 -4.93 23.43 -15.49
N LEU A 268 -4.80 22.56 -14.49
CA LEU A 268 -5.92 21.80 -13.90
C LEU A 268 -6.53 22.51 -12.70
N VAL A 269 -5.68 23.17 -11.90
CA VAL A 269 -6.06 23.90 -10.69
C VAL A 269 -5.38 25.27 -10.77
N GLY A 270 -6.14 26.32 -10.59
CA GLY A 270 -5.63 27.68 -10.59
C GLY A 270 -4.81 28.02 -9.35
N THR A 271 -4.18 29.20 -9.34
CA THR A 271 -3.40 29.73 -8.20
C THR A 271 -4.26 29.96 -6.95
N ASP A 272 -5.58 30.09 -7.11
CA ASP A 272 -6.57 30.20 -6.04
C ASP A 272 -6.95 28.83 -5.42
N GLY A 273 -6.38 27.74 -5.92
CA GLY A 273 -6.64 26.37 -5.48
C GLY A 273 -7.94 25.77 -6.02
N ARG A 274 -8.61 26.42 -6.98
CA ARG A 274 -9.86 25.93 -7.56
C ARG A 274 -9.60 25.09 -8.81
N PRO A 275 -10.25 23.93 -8.94
CA PRO A 275 -10.24 23.15 -10.17
C PRO A 275 -10.80 23.96 -11.35
N ILE A 276 -10.15 23.85 -12.51
CA ILE A 276 -10.63 24.45 -13.76
C ILE A 276 -11.53 23.45 -14.46
N GLU A 277 -12.75 23.84 -14.72
CA GLU A 277 -13.77 22.98 -15.36
C GLU A 277 -13.29 22.45 -16.73
N GLY A 278 -13.43 21.16 -16.95
CA GLY A 278 -13.03 20.49 -18.19
C GLY A 278 -11.52 20.36 -18.41
N ALA A 279 -10.66 20.96 -17.55
CA ALA A 279 -9.21 20.93 -17.74
C ALA A 279 -8.66 19.50 -17.61
N LEU A 280 -9.13 18.73 -16.64
CA LEU A 280 -8.68 17.33 -16.48
C LEU A 280 -9.00 16.51 -17.75
N SER A 281 -10.19 16.63 -18.31
CA SER A 281 -10.57 15.94 -19.54
C SER A 281 -9.67 16.33 -20.72
N LYS A 282 -9.30 17.61 -20.84
CA LYS A 282 -8.39 18.12 -21.87
C LYS A 282 -6.98 17.54 -21.69
N ALA A 283 -6.46 17.53 -20.48
CA ALA A 283 -5.17 16.97 -20.15
C ALA A 283 -5.12 15.46 -20.44
N MET A 284 -6.14 14.73 -19.99
CA MET A 284 -6.25 13.28 -20.19
C MET A 284 -6.38 12.89 -21.66
N ALA A 285 -7.01 13.71 -22.50
CA ALA A 285 -7.07 13.49 -23.94
C ALA A 285 -5.69 13.50 -24.61
N VAL A 286 -4.70 14.15 -24.00
CA VAL A 286 -3.31 14.22 -24.52
C VAL A 286 -2.44 13.12 -23.93
N CYS A 287 -2.47 12.94 -22.61
CA CYS A 287 -1.49 12.09 -21.91
C CYS A 287 -1.94 10.64 -21.71
N ARG A 288 -3.27 10.38 -21.60
CA ARG A 288 -3.80 9.03 -21.42
C ARG A 288 -3.73 8.24 -22.71
N THR A 289 -3.29 6.99 -22.61
CA THR A 289 -3.37 5.99 -23.69
C THR A 289 -4.18 4.78 -23.20
N LEU A 290 -4.43 3.84 -24.10
CA LEU A 290 -5.04 2.54 -23.76
C LEU A 290 -4.02 1.43 -23.99
N GLY A 291 -4.24 0.35 -23.26
CA GLY A 291 -3.38 -0.82 -23.27
C GLY A 291 -2.46 -0.84 -22.05
N VAL A 292 -2.66 -1.86 -21.23
CA VAL A 292 -1.84 -2.11 -20.04
C VAL A 292 -1.38 -3.55 -20.06
N ASN A 293 -0.16 -3.78 -19.63
CA ASN A 293 0.42 -5.10 -19.48
C ASN A 293 1.24 -5.16 -18.18
N GLY A 294 1.44 -6.35 -17.70
CA GLY A 294 2.24 -6.60 -16.53
C GLY A 294 2.39 -8.10 -16.30
N GLY A 295 3.05 -8.45 -15.25
CA GLY A 295 3.20 -9.85 -14.88
C GLY A 295 4.35 -10.10 -13.93
N PRO A 296 4.42 -11.33 -13.39
CA PRO A 296 5.37 -11.69 -12.36
C PRO A 296 6.81 -11.68 -12.88
N ASN A 297 7.71 -11.33 -11.97
CA ASN A 297 9.15 -11.56 -12.10
C ASN A 297 9.61 -12.19 -10.78
N ASP A 298 9.90 -13.48 -10.79
CA ASP A 298 10.19 -14.25 -9.57
C ASP A 298 11.38 -13.70 -8.77
N ALA A 299 12.39 -13.17 -9.44
CA ALA A 299 13.55 -12.61 -8.76
C ALA A 299 13.16 -11.30 -8.06
N ALA A 300 12.48 -10.40 -8.76
CA ALA A 300 11.98 -9.15 -8.20
C ALA A 300 10.95 -9.39 -7.09
N ALA A 301 10.05 -10.37 -7.26
CA ALA A 301 9.05 -10.74 -6.26
C ALA A 301 9.68 -11.23 -4.94
N ARG A 302 10.73 -12.07 -5.03
CA ARG A 302 11.47 -12.51 -3.83
C ARG A 302 12.21 -11.36 -3.18
N GLN A 303 13.02 -10.64 -3.96
CA GLN A 303 13.84 -9.54 -3.45
C GLN A 303 12.98 -8.45 -2.80
N SER A 304 11.91 -8.03 -3.45
CA SER A 304 11.02 -6.99 -2.91
C SER A 304 10.29 -7.41 -1.63
N MET A 305 9.97 -8.69 -1.48
CA MET A 305 9.43 -9.23 -0.23
C MET A 305 10.50 -9.20 0.88
N ASP A 306 11.74 -9.59 0.58
CA ASP A 306 12.84 -9.56 1.54
C ASP A 306 13.18 -8.12 1.93
N ASP A 307 13.16 -7.19 0.98
CA ASP A 307 13.33 -5.75 1.23
C ASP A 307 12.21 -5.22 2.16
N LEU A 308 10.94 -5.51 1.84
CA LEU A 308 9.81 -5.12 2.71
C LEU A 308 9.99 -5.66 4.13
N LYS A 309 10.33 -6.94 4.27
CA LYS A 309 10.56 -7.57 5.60
C LYS A 309 11.73 -6.91 6.34
N SER A 310 12.78 -6.51 5.63
CA SER A 310 13.90 -5.76 6.20
C SER A 310 13.47 -4.37 6.70
N TYR A 311 12.69 -3.64 5.91
CA TYR A 311 12.16 -2.34 6.30
C TYR A 311 11.20 -2.45 7.51
N VAL A 312 10.33 -3.46 7.52
CA VAL A 312 9.45 -3.75 8.65
C VAL A 312 10.24 -4.05 9.93
N ARG A 313 11.30 -4.88 9.86
CA ARG A 313 12.17 -5.13 11.02
C ARG A 313 12.77 -3.84 11.54
N ARG A 314 13.38 -3.06 10.66
CA ARG A 314 14.09 -1.81 11.01
C ARG A 314 13.18 -0.76 11.63
N HIS A 315 11.97 -0.57 11.10
CA HIS A 315 11.13 0.58 11.45
C HIS A 315 9.93 0.24 12.35
N LEU A 316 9.48 -1.01 12.34
CA LEU A 316 8.31 -1.41 13.14
C LEU A 316 8.66 -2.37 14.28
N LEU A 317 9.79 -3.10 14.18
CA LEU A 317 10.20 -4.06 15.20
C LEU A 317 11.41 -3.60 16.02
N GLY A 318 12.11 -2.55 15.60
CA GLY A 318 13.23 -1.96 16.33
C GLY A 318 14.51 -2.81 16.29
N GLY A 319 14.68 -3.59 15.20
CA GLY A 319 15.80 -4.54 15.04
C GLY A 319 16.84 -4.07 14.08
#